data_7cf2edefa22373f71b907611cef3a418
#
_entry.id   7cf2edefa22373f71b907611cef3a418
#
_cell.length_a   1.000
_cell.length_b   1.000
_cell.length_c   1.000
_cell.angle_alpha   90.00
_cell.angle_beta   90.00
_cell.angle_gamma   90.00
#
_symmetry.space_group_name_H-M   'P 1'
#
loop_
_entity.id
_entity.type
_entity.pdbx_description
1 polymer ?
#
loop_
_entity_poly.entity_id
_entity_poly.type
_entity_poly.pdbx_seq_one_letter_code
_entity_poly.pdbx_strand_id
1 'polypeptide(L)'
;MVIRTLAAAVSSLVLAGCVTVGPNYKAPVQEPVALQSAQQTVFSTAAPVASWWAQFDDPVLEELVHGALSDNLDLRVAVARVSQARAVFVESRFDQAPHVTAGGSYDRRKQPDAQQGGERVFSESYQLGFDAGWELDLFGRKRRAAEAARADLGAEQANLADAQVLVAAEVARNYFELRGTQKRIAVAQHTLENLRDTQKLTEARWELGAGSELDVQSSRARLKAIEADIPLLEVAEAQSRNRLAVLLGQRPEVLTAMLAPHDVPAFAKALPLGDTRELLRQRADVRMAERRLAAATARVGVATADLFPRLSLSGFVGFLGGDASGLVNGNNKAWSLTPSISWAAFDFGTVKARLRASKAEAEGVAAQYEQAVLLALEDTENALTRYSKQQARLAIVVEQAQAARRAESLAQIRFREGSEDFLTLLDAQRTQLAADDALAAAEAEVNVSVVGVYKALGGWGQAPQPAVASR
;
A
#
# COMPACT_ATOMS: atom_id res chain seq x y z
N MET A 1 -41.01 -46.73 24.87
CA MET A 1 -39.62 -46.78 25.35
C MET A 1 -38.66 -46.27 24.26
N VAL A 2 -38.86 -46.60 22.99
CA VAL A 2 -38.01 -46.21 21.85
C VAL A 2 -37.94 -44.67 21.62
N ILE A 3 -39.06 -43.96 21.80
CA ILE A 3 -39.13 -42.50 21.61
C ILE A 3 -38.29 -41.71 22.67
N ARG A 4 -38.25 -42.23 23.92
CA ARG A 4 -37.45 -41.60 24.98
C ARG A 4 -35.95 -41.84 24.81
N THR A 5 -35.55 -42.99 24.26
CA THR A 5 -34.15 -43.27 23.92
C THR A 5 -33.68 -42.49 22.70
N LEU A 6 -34.54 -42.29 21.69
CA LEU A 6 -34.25 -41.40 20.55
C LEU A 6 -34.13 -39.93 21.00
N ALA A 7 -35.03 -39.45 21.87
CA ALA A 7 -34.96 -38.09 22.39
C ALA A 7 -33.68 -37.86 23.24
N ALA A 8 -33.27 -38.84 24.05
CA ALA A 8 -32.03 -38.76 24.82
C ALA A 8 -30.79 -38.80 23.92
N ALA A 9 -30.77 -39.60 22.85
CA ALA A 9 -29.69 -39.67 21.89
C ALA A 9 -29.57 -38.36 21.06
N VAL A 10 -30.71 -37.78 20.65
CA VAL A 10 -30.75 -36.49 19.97
C VAL A 10 -30.28 -35.35 20.89
N SER A 11 -30.71 -35.36 22.17
CA SER A 11 -30.26 -34.36 23.15
C SER A 11 -28.77 -34.49 23.45
N SER A 12 -28.21 -35.69 23.50
CA SER A 12 -26.76 -35.89 23.68
C SER A 12 -25.94 -35.46 22.45
N LEU A 13 -26.46 -35.66 21.25
CA LEU A 13 -25.86 -35.16 20.00
C LEU A 13 -25.89 -33.58 19.92
N VAL A 14 -26.94 -32.97 20.40
CA VAL A 14 -27.08 -31.51 20.42
C VAL A 14 -26.13 -30.85 21.46
N LEU A 15 -25.87 -31.50 22.59
CA LEU A 15 -24.94 -31.06 23.62
C LEU A 15 -23.45 -31.25 23.25
N ALA A 16 -23.15 -32.24 22.39
CA ALA A 16 -21.79 -32.46 21.87
C ALA A 16 -21.42 -31.55 20.68
N GLY A 17 -22.30 -30.69 20.23
CA GLY A 17 -22.36 -30.30 18.82
C GLY A 17 -22.10 -28.89 18.43
N CYS A 18 -21.36 -28.03 19.14
CA CYS A 18 -20.86 -26.79 18.52
C CYS A 18 -19.39 -26.94 18.11
N VAL A 19 -19.04 -28.01 17.38
CA VAL A 19 -17.67 -28.23 16.89
C VAL A 19 -17.47 -27.46 15.58
N THR A 20 -16.63 -26.43 15.61
CA THR A 20 -16.19 -25.78 14.38
C THR A 20 -15.21 -26.70 13.65
N VAL A 21 -15.60 -27.18 12.46
CA VAL A 21 -14.77 -28.08 11.65
C VAL A 21 -13.74 -27.31 10.80
N GLY A 22 -12.80 -28.05 10.22
CA GLY A 22 -11.73 -27.50 9.39
C GLY A 22 -10.50 -27.04 10.18
N PRO A 23 -9.48 -26.57 9.50
CA PRO A 23 -8.23 -26.15 10.12
C PRO A 23 -8.40 -24.86 10.94
N ASN A 24 -7.71 -24.78 12.07
CA ASN A 24 -7.54 -23.54 12.81
C ASN A 24 -6.27 -22.85 12.32
N TYR A 25 -6.39 -21.57 11.99
CA TYR A 25 -5.22 -20.78 11.61
C TYR A 25 -4.22 -20.69 12.77
N LYS A 26 -2.95 -20.89 12.46
CA LYS A 26 -1.82 -20.60 13.34
C LYS A 26 -0.86 -19.70 12.59
N ALA A 27 -0.49 -18.58 13.20
CA ALA A 27 0.49 -17.68 12.59
C ALA A 27 1.82 -18.43 12.39
N PRO A 28 2.43 -18.33 11.19
CA PRO A 28 3.75 -18.90 10.95
C PRO A 28 4.78 -18.33 11.92
N VAL A 29 5.65 -19.18 12.43
CA VAL A 29 6.76 -18.74 13.29
C VAL A 29 7.81 -18.10 12.38
N GLN A 30 8.05 -16.82 12.55
CA GLN A 30 9.13 -16.13 11.85
C GLN A 30 10.41 -16.31 12.65
N GLU A 31 11.41 -16.92 12.02
CA GLU A 31 12.75 -17.01 12.61
C GLU A 31 13.41 -15.62 12.59
N PRO A 32 14.17 -15.26 13.66
CA PRO A 32 14.92 -14.02 13.67
C PRO A 32 15.96 -14.00 12.56
N VAL A 33 15.93 -13.00 11.70
CA VAL A 33 16.90 -12.87 10.60
C VAL A 33 17.95 -11.84 10.96
N ALA A 34 19.22 -12.23 10.84
CA ALA A 34 20.35 -11.32 11.00
C ALA A 34 20.61 -10.65 9.64
N LEU A 35 20.37 -9.34 9.55
CA LEU A 35 20.72 -8.54 8.38
C LEU A 35 22.22 -8.29 8.35
N GLN A 36 22.90 -8.73 7.29
CA GLN A 36 24.35 -8.60 7.15
C GLN A 36 24.77 -7.13 7.00
N SER A 37 24.01 -6.35 6.25
CA SER A 37 24.28 -4.94 5.99
C SER A 37 24.04 -4.04 7.19
N ALA A 38 23.32 -4.49 8.22
CA ALA A 38 23.03 -3.71 9.43
C ALA A 38 24.24 -3.54 10.37
N GLN A 39 25.31 -4.31 10.18
CA GLN A 39 26.52 -4.30 11.07
C GLN A 39 27.49 -3.15 10.77
N GLN A 40 27.16 -2.26 9.82
CA GLN A 40 28.05 -1.17 9.42
C GLN A 40 27.91 0.03 10.37
N THR A 41 28.99 0.81 10.51
CA THR A 41 29.08 1.95 11.46
C THR A 41 28.14 3.11 11.16
N VAL A 42 27.57 3.17 9.98
CA VAL A 42 26.57 4.18 9.56
C VAL A 42 25.20 3.94 10.17
N PHE A 43 25.00 2.82 10.85
CA PHE A 43 23.76 2.44 11.52
C PHE A 43 23.91 2.43 13.05
N SER A 44 22.80 2.65 13.75
CA SER A 44 22.73 2.54 15.21
C SER A 44 21.58 1.63 15.63
N THR A 45 21.69 1.03 16.83
CA THR A 45 20.66 0.19 17.43
C THR A 45 19.55 1.01 18.13
N ALA A 46 19.60 2.33 18.06
CA ALA A 46 18.57 3.19 18.62
C ALA A 46 17.22 2.88 17.97
N ALA A 47 16.13 3.04 18.72
CA ALA A 47 14.79 2.84 18.20
C ALA A 47 14.51 3.88 17.10
N PRO A 48 13.98 3.46 15.94
CA PRO A 48 13.61 4.36 14.87
C PRO A 48 12.49 5.32 15.30
N VAL A 49 12.47 6.49 14.66
CA VAL A 49 11.47 7.55 14.94
C VAL A 49 10.27 7.37 14.03
N ALA A 50 9.07 7.47 14.59
CA ALA A 50 7.81 7.31 13.84
C ALA A 50 7.68 8.33 12.69
N SER A 51 7.98 9.61 12.96
CA SER A 51 8.02 10.68 11.97
C SER A 51 9.46 10.85 11.46
N TRP A 52 9.97 9.84 10.76
CA TRP A 52 11.36 9.79 10.34
C TRP A 52 11.79 10.99 9.46
N TRP A 53 10.86 11.60 8.74
CA TRP A 53 11.10 12.80 7.91
C TRP A 53 11.48 14.03 8.74
N ALA A 54 11.06 14.12 10.00
CA ALA A 54 11.46 15.21 10.89
C ALA A 54 12.96 15.21 11.22
N GLN A 55 13.68 14.10 11.00
CA GLN A 55 15.13 14.04 11.22
C GLN A 55 15.96 14.84 10.20
N PHE A 56 15.34 15.27 9.11
CA PHE A 56 15.97 16.15 8.11
C PHE A 56 15.93 17.62 8.52
N ASP A 57 15.22 17.96 9.59
CA ASP A 57 15.07 19.32 10.10
C ASP A 57 14.55 20.31 9.01
N ASP A 58 13.68 19.81 8.10
CA ASP A 58 13.12 20.54 6.95
C ASP A 58 11.61 20.71 7.08
N PRO A 59 11.12 21.93 7.40
CA PRO A 59 9.70 22.17 7.61
C PRO A 59 8.86 22.00 6.34
N VAL A 60 9.44 22.22 5.14
CA VAL A 60 8.73 22.03 3.87
C VAL A 60 8.48 20.54 3.62
N LEU A 61 9.47 19.69 3.87
CA LEU A 61 9.29 18.24 3.78
C LEU A 61 8.21 17.75 4.76
N GLU A 62 8.24 18.26 5.98
CA GLU A 62 7.25 17.89 7.00
C GLU A 62 5.84 18.28 6.59
N GLU A 63 5.63 19.51 6.08
CA GLU A 63 4.34 19.99 5.58
C GLU A 63 3.84 19.13 4.40
N LEU A 64 4.70 18.80 3.44
CA LEU A 64 4.36 17.98 2.29
C LEU A 64 3.94 16.57 2.69
N VAL A 65 4.68 15.92 3.61
CA VAL A 65 4.35 14.56 4.08
C VAL A 65 3.03 14.58 4.84
N HIS A 66 2.81 15.54 5.75
CA HIS A 66 1.56 15.65 6.47
C HIS A 66 0.38 15.93 5.54
N GLY A 67 0.52 16.84 4.59
CA GLY A 67 -0.49 17.12 3.57
C GLY A 67 -0.84 15.88 2.74
N ALA A 68 0.15 15.14 2.29
CA ALA A 68 -0.09 13.92 1.54
C ALA A 68 -0.78 12.83 2.37
N LEU A 69 -0.39 12.65 3.63
CA LEU A 69 -1.03 11.67 4.51
C LEU A 69 -2.51 12.02 4.81
N SER A 70 -2.90 13.30 4.72
CA SER A 70 -4.29 13.73 4.90
C SER A 70 -5.12 13.68 3.61
N ASP A 71 -4.57 14.12 2.49
CA ASP A 71 -5.34 14.47 1.29
C ASP A 71 -5.09 13.56 0.09
N ASN A 72 -4.11 12.64 0.16
CA ASN A 72 -3.78 11.74 -0.92
C ASN A 72 -4.97 10.86 -1.32
N LEU A 73 -5.24 10.78 -2.63
CA LEU A 73 -6.40 10.06 -3.15
C LEU A 73 -6.27 8.54 -3.05
N ASP A 74 -5.06 7.99 -3.15
CA ASP A 74 -4.83 6.55 -2.99
C ASP A 74 -5.08 6.12 -1.54
N LEU A 75 -4.72 6.96 -0.56
CA LEU A 75 -5.06 6.73 0.85
C LEU A 75 -6.57 6.78 1.09
N ARG A 76 -7.29 7.70 0.44
CA ARG A 76 -8.76 7.74 0.50
C ARG A 76 -9.39 6.46 -0.06
N VAL A 77 -8.85 5.92 -1.14
CA VAL A 77 -9.27 4.61 -1.68
C VAL A 77 -8.99 3.49 -0.68
N ALA A 78 -7.82 3.47 -0.05
CA ALA A 78 -7.47 2.46 0.96
C ALA A 78 -8.41 2.53 2.19
N VAL A 79 -8.75 3.73 2.68
CA VAL A 79 -9.73 3.93 3.76
C VAL A 79 -11.12 3.41 3.37
N ALA A 80 -11.54 3.66 2.12
CA ALA A 80 -12.82 3.15 1.63
C ALA A 80 -12.83 1.60 1.58
N ARG A 81 -11.73 0.96 1.20
CA ARG A 81 -11.59 -0.51 1.23
C ARG A 81 -11.68 -1.07 2.65
N VAL A 82 -11.05 -0.43 3.63
CA VAL A 82 -11.21 -0.81 5.05
C VAL A 82 -12.66 -0.69 5.48
N SER A 83 -13.36 0.37 5.09
CA SER A 83 -14.77 0.57 5.41
C SER A 83 -15.66 -0.50 4.77
N GLN A 84 -15.39 -0.85 3.51
CA GLN A 84 -16.06 -1.94 2.79
C GLN A 84 -15.83 -3.30 3.49
N ALA A 85 -14.58 -3.65 3.78
CA ALA A 85 -14.26 -4.91 4.46
C ALA A 85 -14.89 -4.99 5.85
N ARG A 86 -14.99 -3.86 6.57
CA ARG A 86 -15.69 -3.77 7.85
C ARG A 86 -17.18 -4.05 7.70
N ALA A 87 -17.83 -3.49 6.69
CA ALA A 87 -19.25 -3.75 6.42
C ALA A 87 -19.50 -5.22 6.10
N VAL A 88 -18.66 -5.85 5.26
CA VAL A 88 -18.73 -7.29 4.95
C VAL A 88 -18.51 -8.16 6.20
N PHE A 89 -17.57 -7.78 7.07
CA PHE A 89 -17.40 -8.48 8.35
C PHE A 89 -18.62 -8.35 9.25
N VAL A 90 -19.23 -7.17 9.34
CA VAL A 90 -20.47 -6.94 10.11
C VAL A 90 -21.61 -7.78 9.53
N GLU A 91 -21.80 -7.78 8.21
CA GLU A 91 -22.78 -8.63 7.51
C GLU A 91 -22.59 -10.11 7.86
N SER A 92 -21.36 -10.63 7.75
CA SER A 92 -21.05 -12.04 8.06
C SER A 92 -21.29 -12.41 9.53
N ARG A 93 -21.24 -11.44 10.45
CA ARG A 93 -21.65 -11.63 11.85
C ARG A 93 -23.17 -11.70 12.01
N PHE A 94 -23.90 -10.81 11.33
CA PHE A 94 -25.37 -10.85 11.37
C PHE A 94 -25.91 -12.10 10.68
N ASP A 95 -25.24 -12.65 9.70
CA ASP A 95 -25.55 -13.92 9.05
C ASP A 95 -25.60 -15.14 10.00
N GLN A 96 -25.05 -15.02 11.21
CA GLN A 96 -25.13 -16.04 12.25
C GLN A 96 -26.43 -15.97 13.05
N ALA A 97 -27.17 -14.87 12.97
CA ALA A 97 -28.43 -14.62 13.65
C ALA A 97 -29.62 -14.92 12.71
N PRO A 98 -30.83 -15.13 13.25
CA PRO A 98 -32.04 -15.15 12.44
C PRO A 98 -32.24 -13.84 11.67
N HIS A 99 -32.64 -13.94 10.41
CA HIS A 99 -33.07 -12.80 9.62
C HIS A 99 -34.59 -12.82 9.48
N VAL A 100 -35.22 -11.63 9.59
CA VAL A 100 -36.66 -11.46 9.51
C VAL A 100 -36.95 -10.48 8.39
N THR A 101 -37.85 -10.88 7.49
CA THR A 101 -38.32 -10.06 6.37
C THR A 101 -39.83 -9.87 6.44
N ALA A 102 -40.33 -8.67 6.13
CA ALA A 102 -41.74 -8.44 5.92
C ALA A 102 -42.07 -8.64 4.45
N GLY A 103 -43.12 -9.38 4.16
CA GLY A 103 -43.54 -9.70 2.80
C GLY A 103 -45.05 -9.70 2.64
N GLY A 104 -45.49 -9.39 1.42
CA GLY A 104 -46.84 -9.61 0.99
C GLY A 104 -46.85 -10.27 -0.39
N SER A 105 -47.71 -11.24 -0.61
CA SER A 105 -47.85 -11.90 -1.90
C SER A 105 -49.30 -12.16 -2.26
N TYR A 106 -49.58 -12.13 -3.57
CA TYR A 106 -50.81 -12.61 -4.16
C TYR A 106 -50.45 -13.70 -5.17
N ASP A 107 -51.07 -14.84 -5.00
CA ASP A 107 -50.88 -15.99 -5.90
C ASP A 107 -52.24 -16.43 -6.45
N ARG A 108 -52.32 -16.54 -7.76
CA ARG A 108 -53.49 -17.06 -8.46
C ARG A 108 -53.08 -18.22 -9.35
N ARG A 109 -53.56 -19.42 -9.01
CA ARG A 109 -53.22 -20.63 -9.74
C ARG A 109 -54.47 -21.24 -10.36
N LYS A 110 -54.31 -21.84 -11.54
CA LYS A 110 -55.29 -22.71 -12.17
C LYS A 110 -54.73 -24.12 -12.21
N GLN A 111 -55.28 -24.99 -11.44
CA GLN A 111 -54.83 -26.38 -11.36
C GLN A 111 -55.96 -27.37 -11.41
N PRO A 112 -55.78 -28.64 -11.90
CA PRO A 112 -56.77 -29.67 -11.82
C PRO A 112 -57.07 -30.01 -10.35
N ASP A 113 -58.35 -30.07 -10.01
CA ASP A 113 -58.78 -30.59 -8.71
C ASP A 113 -59.00 -32.11 -8.80
N ALA A 114 -58.15 -32.87 -8.18
CA ALA A 114 -58.24 -34.34 -8.16
C ALA A 114 -59.48 -34.82 -7.43
N GLN A 115 -60.05 -34.04 -6.51
CA GLN A 115 -61.27 -34.40 -5.77
C GLN A 115 -62.55 -34.12 -6.52
N GLN A 116 -62.51 -33.22 -7.56
CA GLN A 116 -63.64 -32.87 -8.38
C GLN A 116 -63.53 -33.46 -9.80
N GLY A 117 -62.95 -34.63 -9.95
CA GLY A 117 -62.89 -35.31 -11.24
C GLY A 117 -61.96 -34.67 -12.30
N GLY A 118 -61.03 -33.82 -11.87
CA GLY A 118 -60.03 -33.19 -12.75
C GLY A 118 -60.49 -31.87 -13.38
N GLU A 119 -61.61 -31.29 -12.95
CA GLU A 119 -61.96 -29.92 -13.34
C GLU A 119 -60.93 -28.91 -12.91
N ARG A 120 -60.67 -27.92 -13.77
CA ARG A 120 -59.68 -26.87 -13.50
C ARG A 120 -60.28 -25.79 -12.60
N VAL A 121 -59.80 -25.74 -11.34
CA VAL A 121 -60.25 -24.73 -10.37
C VAL A 121 -59.20 -23.62 -10.24
N PHE A 122 -59.69 -22.39 -10.09
CA PHE A 122 -58.84 -21.24 -9.70
C PHE A 122 -58.72 -21.23 -8.19
N SER A 123 -57.49 -21.16 -7.71
CA SER A 123 -57.14 -20.89 -6.30
C SER A 123 -56.46 -19.52 -6.21
N GLU A 124 -56.99 -18.68 -5.33
CA GLU A 124 -56.39 -17.40 -5.02
C GLU A 124 -55.90 -17.44 -3.55
N SER A 125 -54.73 -16.88 -3.31
CA SER A 125 -54.12 -16.79 -1.99
C SER A 125 -53.43 -15.45 -1.81
N TYR A 126 -53.79 -14.78 -0.72
CA TYR A 126 -53.20 -13.53 -0.26
C TYR A 126 -52.44 -13.84 1.02
N GLN A 127 -51.17 -13.39 1.07
CA GLN A 127 -50.34 -13.55 2.27
C GLN A 127 -49.76 -12.20 2.64
N LEU A 128 -49.77 -11.86 3.93
CA LEU A 128 -49.13 -10.66 4.50
C LEU A 128 -48.56 -11.05 5.85
N GLY A 129 -47.25 -10.80 6.06
CA GLY A 129 -46.64 -11.19 7.33
C GLY A 129 -45.14 -11.03 7.38
N PHE A 130 -44.55 -11.71 8.34
CA PHE A 130 -43.12 -11.75 8.55
C PHE A 130 -42.62 -13.18 8.35
N ASP A 131 -41.57 -13.29 7.52
CA ASP A 131 -40.82 -14.54 7.32
C ASP A 131 -39.52 -14.46 8.11
N ALA A 132 -39.21 -15.52 8.87
CA ALA A 132 -37.94 -15.65 9.59
C ALA A 132 -37.17 -16.85 9.02
N GLY A 133 -35.86 -16.65 8.81
CA GLY A 133 -34.96 -17.70 8.38
C GLY A 133 -33.70 -17.74 9.25
N TRP A 134 -33.27 -18.89 9.66
CA TRP A 134 -32.07 -19.09 10.45
C TRP A 134 -31.39 -20.41 10.11
N GLU A 135 -30.08 -20.33 9.78
CA GLU A 135 -29.24 -21.53 9.67
C GLU A 135 -28.53 -21.74 11.02
N LEU A 136 -28.84 -22.88 11.66
CA LEU A 136 -28.17 -23.29 12.90
C LEU A 136 -26.76 -23.80 12.55
N ASP A 137 -25.74 -22.99 12.92
CA ASP A 137 -24.35 -23.24 12.57
C ASP A 137 -23.69 -24.30 13.44
N LEU A 138 -24.16 -25.58 13.32
CA LEU A 138 -23.67 -26.71 14.12
C LEU A 138 -22.20 -27.02 13.85
N PHE A 139 -21.79 -26.96 12.58
CA PHE A 139 -20.43 -27.30 12.13
C PHE A 139 -19.52 -26.11 11.86
N GLY A 140 -19.97 -24.91 12.14
CA GLY A 140 -19.16 -23.70 12.10
C GLY A 140 -18.99 -23.06 10.74
N ARG A 141 -19.82 -23.37 9.75
CA ARG A 141 -19.76 -22.78 8.41
C ARG A 141 -19.85 -21.23 8.45
N LYS A 142 -20.86 -20.72 9.17
CA LYS A 142 -21.09 -19.27 9.33
C LYS A 142 -19.99 -18.63 10.20
N ARG A 143 -19.57 -19.31 11.26
CA ARG A 143 -18.45 -18.85 12.11
C ARG A 143 -17.14 -18.76 11.32
N ARG A 144 -16.82 -19.76 10.48
CA ARG A 144 -15.64 -19.74 9.59
C ARG A 144 -15.73 -18.64 8.54
N ALA A 145 -16.91 -18.39 7.98
CA ALA A 145 -17.12 -17.28 7.06
C ALA A 145 -16.86 -15.92 7.74
N ALA A 146 -17.34 -15.73 8.96
CA ALA A 146 -17.07 -14.52 9.74
C ALA A 146 -15.59 -14.40 10.15
N GLU A 147 -14.91 -15.51 10.46
CA GLU A 147 -13.47 -15.56 10.71
C GLU A 147 -12.68 -15.14 9.46
N ALA A 148 -13.05 -15.63 8.28
CA ALA A 148 -12.46 -15.23 7.02
C ALA A 148 -12.64 -13.71 6.76
N ALA A 149 -13.86 -13.19 6.89
CA ALA A 149 -14.16 -11.79 6.71
C ALA A 149 -13.43 -10.88 7.72
N ARG A 150 -13.25 -11.35 8.97
CA ARG A 150 -12.43 -10.64 9.96
C ARG A 150 -10.95 -10.58 9.57
N ALA A 151 -10.43 -11.67 9.02
CA ALA A 151 -9.05 -11.71 8.56
C ALA A 151 -8.84 -10.83 7.32
N ASP A 152 -9.81 -10.81 6.38
CA ASP A 152 -9.82 -9.89 5.23
C ASP A 152 -9.84 -8.42 5.67
N LEU A 153 -10.64 -8.07 6.68
CA LEU A 153 -10.61 -6.72 7.28
C LEU A 153 -9.22 -6.40 7.85
N GLY A 154 -8.58 -7.36 8.53
CA GLY A 154 -7.21 -7.20 9.03
C GLY A 154 -6.19 -7.01 7.90
N ALA A 155 -6.38 -7.67 6.76
CA ALA A 155 -5.55 -7.50 5.58
C ALA A 155 -5.70 -6.09 4.98
N GLU A 156 -6.92 -5.57 4.86
CA GLU A 156 -7.15 -4.20 4.35
C GLU A 156 -6.66 -3.12 5.32
N GLN A 157 -6.70 -3.35 6.63
CA GLN A 157 -6.09 -2.45 7.61
C GLN A 157 -4.55 -2.42 7.47
N ALA A 158 -3.93 -3.57 7.22
CA ALA A 158 -2.49 -3.64 6.96
C ALA A 158 -2.14 -2.98 5.61
N ASN A 159 -2.97 -3.17 4.58
CA ASN A 159 -2.84 -2.52 3.27
C ASN A 159 -2.90 -0.98 3.38
N LEU A 160 -3.78 -0.43 4.21
CA LEU A 160 -3.83 1.01 4.48
C LEU A 160 -2.53 1.50 5.14
N ALA A 161 -2.01 0.75 6.12
CA ALA A 161 -0.75 1.11 6.77
C ALA A 161 0.44 1.07 5.79
N ASP A 162 0.48 0.08 4.89
CA ASP A 162 1.47 0.00 3.83
C ASP A 162 1.38 1.19 2.87
N ALA A 163 0.17 1.52 2.42
CA ALA A 163 -0.07 2.68 1.55
C ALA A 163 0.41 4.00 2.18
N GLN A 164 0.23 4.18 3.49
CA GLN A 164 0.74 5.36 4.21
C GLN A 164 2.27 5.43 4.17
N VAL A 165 2.96 4.32 4.39
CA VAL A 165 4.42 4.24 4.28
C VAL A 165 4.89 4.57 2.87
N LEU A 166 4.24 3.98 1.87
CA LEU A 166 4.58 4.20 0.46
C LEU A 166 4.37 5.66 0.03
N VAL A 167 3.25 6.28 0.43
CA VAL A 167 2.96 7.69 0.10
C VAL A 167 3.96 8.61 0.76
N ALA A 168 4.26 8.44 2.05
CA ALA A 168 5.25 9.27 2.75
C ALA A 168 6.64 9.13 2.11
N ALA A 169 7.06 7.91 1.77
CA ALA A 169 8.32 7.65 1.11
C ALA A 169 8.38 8.25 -0.30
N GLU A 170 7.29 8.15 -1.06
CA GLU A 170 7.23 8.71 -2.42
C GLU A 170 7.27 10.24 -2.42
N VAL A 171 6.62 10.90 -1.45
CA VAL A 171 6.71 12.35 -1.25
C VAL A 171 8.14 12.75 -0.94
N ALA A 172 8.77 12.12 0.05
CA ALA A 172 10.13 12.47 0.44
C ALA A 172 11.14 12.21 -0.68
N ARG A 173 11.01 11.09 -1.42
CA ARG A 173 11.85 10.78 -2.58
C ARG A 173 11.75 11.87 -3.65
N ASN A 174 10.54 12.21 -4.10
CA ASN A 174 10.34 13.24 -5.12
C ASN A 174 10.79 14.63 -4.63
N TYR A 175 10.65 14.91 -3.33
CA TYR A 175 11.15 16.13 -2.73
C TYR A 175 12.67 16.24 -2.82
N PHE A 176 13.43 15.21 -2.43
CA PHE A 176 14.88 15.22 -2.51
C PHE A 176 15.40 15.18 -3.96
N GLU A 177 14.71 14.50 -4.87
CA GLU A 177 14.99 14.55 -6.31
C GLU A 177 14.78 15.97 -6.85
N LEU A 178 13.71 16.67 -6.45
CA LEU A 178 13.47 18.06 -6.78
C LEU A 178 14.62 18.96 -6.29
N ARG A 179 14.98 18.86 -5.00
CA ARG A 179 16.05 19.66 -4.39
C ARG A 179 17.41 19.41 -5.03
N GLY A 180 17.72 18.15 -5.32
CA GLY A 180 18.92 17.78 -6.06
C GLY A 180 18.96 18.38 -7.46
N THR A 181 17.84 18.36 -8.18
CA THR A 181 17.72 18.97 -9.51
C THR A 181 17.86 20.49 -9.46
N GLN A 182 17.24 21.16 -8.50
CA GLN A 182 17.39 22.61 -8.28
C GLN A 182 18.84 22.99 -7.99
N LYS A 183 19.55 22.21 -7.18
CA LYS A 183 20.97 22.43 -6.92
C LYS A 183 21.82 22.26 -8.18
N ARG A 184 21.54 21.26 -9.01
CA ARG A 184 22.19 21.05 -10.30
C ARG A 184 21.94 22.21 -11.27
N ILE A 185 20.72 22.75 -11.32
CA ILE A 185 20.39 23.95 -12.09
C ILE A 185 21.24 25.14 -11.61
N ALA A 186 21.35 25.35 -10.29
CA ALA A 186 22.17 26.42 -9.73
C ALA A 186 23.66 26.26 -10.08
N VAL A 187 24.21 25.06 -10.02
CA VAL A 187 25.59 24.74 -10.47
C VAL A 187 25.77 25.07 -11.95
N ALA A 188 24.84 24.64 -12.81
CA ALA A 188 24.90 24.91 -14.24
C ALA A 188 24.82 26.43 -14.54
N GLN A 189 23.93 27.17 -13.88
CA GLN A 189 23.77 28.62 -14.03
C GLN A 189 25.04 29.35 -13.58
N HIS A 190 25.60 29.00 -12.43
CA HIS A 190 26.86 29.59 -11.96
C HIS A 190 28.03 29.33 -12.93
N THR A 191 28.12 28.11 -13.44
CA THR A 191 29.13 27.75 -14.45
C THR A 191 28.93 28.52 -15.74
N LEU A 192 27.68 28.76 -16.17
CA LEU A 192 27.34 29.54 -17.35
C LEU A 192 27.84 31.00 -17.22
N GLU A 193 27.70 31.61 -16.04
CA GLU A 193 28.24 32.96 -15.77
C GLU A 193 29.76 33.00 -15.92
N ASN A 194 30.47 32.04 -15.32
CA ASN A 194 31.93 31.93 -15.44
C ASN A 194 32.40 31.73 -16.88
N LEU A 195 31.67 30.89 -17.65
CA LEU A 195 31.99 30.67 -19.08
C LEU A 195 31.72 31.89 -19.95
N ARG A 196 30.70 32.71 -19.63
CA ARG A 196 30.46 33.98 -20.33
C ARG A 196 31.64 34.96 -20.14
N ASP A 197 32.17 35.03 -18.94
CA ASP A 197 33.34 35.88 -18.68
C ASP A 197 34.61 35.33 -19.34
N THR A 198 34.77 34.01 -19.35
CA THR A 198 35.87 33.36 -20.10
C THR A 198 35.75 33.62 -21.60
N GLN A 199 34.54 33.53 -22.18
CA GLN A 199 34.31 33.84 -23.60
C GLN A 199 34.69 35.30 -23.93
N LYS A 200 34.22 36.30 -23.14
CA LYS A 200 34.58 37.68 -23.33
C LYS A 200 36.10 37.89 -23.33
N LEU A 201 36.81 37.30 -22.38
CA LEU A 201 38.25 37.37 -22.28
C LEU A 201 38.93 36.73 -23.51
N THR A 202 38.44 35.61 -23.98
CA THR A 202 38.97 34.87 -25.13
C THR A 202 38.76 35.69 -26.43
N GLU A 203 37.59 36.31 -26.60
CA GLU A 203 37.28 37.20 -27.73
C GLU A 203 38.18 38.43 -27.72
N ALA A 204 38.38 39.10 -26.59
CA ALA A 204 39.27 40.25 -26.48
C ALA A 204 40.74 39.86 -26.78
N ARG A 205 41.25 38.74 -26.34
CA ARG A 205 42.60 38.24 -26.66
C ARG A 205 42.77 37.96 -28.16
N TRP A 206 41.76 37.39 -28.81
CA TRP A 206 41.79 37.17 -30.24
C TRP A 206 41.79 38.48 -31.01
N GLU A 207 40.98 39.45 -30.68
CA GLU A 207 40.96 40.79 -31.30
C GLU A 207 42.29 41.50 -31.18
N LEU A 208 42.99 41.30 -30.06
CA LEU A 208 44.34 41.87 -29.83
C LEU A 208 45.46 41.02 -30.43
N GLY A 209 45.17 39.94 -31.15
CA GLY A 209 46.16 39.05 -31.75
C GLY A 209 46.90 38.17 -30.74
N ALA A 210 46.45 38.08 -29.51
CA ALA A 210 47.06 37.29 -28.43
C ALA A 210 46.32 35.92 -28.18
N GLY A 211 45.31 35.60 -28.98
CA GLY A 211 44.55 34.36 -28.94
C GLY A 211 44.22 33.80 -30.31
N SER A 212 43.63 32.60 -30.41
CA SER A 212 43.25 31.98 -31.67
C SER A 212 41.73 31.99 -31.87
N GLU A 213 41.26 31.99 -33.11
CA GLU A 213 39.85 31.79 -33.42
C GLU A 213 39.33 30.43 -32.90
N LEU A 214 40.17 29.39 -32.84
CA LEU A 214 39.84 28.09 -32.24
C LEU A 214 39.42 28.24 -30.79
N ASP A 215 40.13 29.08 -30.01
CA ASP A 215 39.77 29.30 -28.59
C ASP A 215 38.41 29.96 -28.45
N VAL A 216 38.11 30.98 -29.33
CA VAL A 216 36.80 31.66 -29.36
C VAL A 216 35.69 30.66 -29.70
N GLN A 217 35.85 29.82 -30.74
CA GLN A 217 34.83 28.88 -31.12
C GLN A 217 34.67 27.76 -30.08
N SER A 218 35.74 27.33 -29.45
CA SER A 218 35.70 26.30 -28.37
C SER A 218 35.00 26.85 -27.13
N SER A 219 35.26 28.09 -26.72
CA SER A 219 34.55 28.73 -25.59
C SER A 219 33.05 28.87 -25.87
N ARG A 220 32.70 29.33 -27.10
CA ARG A 220 31.31 29.46 -27.54
C ARG A 220 30.59 28.13 -27.58
N ALA A 221 31.22 27.07 -28.13
CA ALA A 221 30.65 25.74 -28.16
C ALA A 221 30.37 25.21 -26.74
N ARG A 222 31.31 25.42 -25.81
CA ARG A 222 31.13 25.00 -24.40
C ARG A 222 29.99 25.73 -23.71
N LEU A 223 29.92 27.06 -23.87
CA LEU A 223 28.83 27.85 -23.32
C LEU A 223 27.47 27.38 -23.83
N LYS A 224 27.35 27.15 -25.14
CA LYS A 224 26.10 26.65 -25.74
C LYS A 224 25.73 25.24 -25.29
N ALA A 225 26.70 24.39 -25.00
CA ALA A 225 26.44 23.08 -24.44
C ALA A 225 25.77 23.17 -23.05
N ILE A 226 26.27 24.03 -22.16
CA ILE A 226 25.66 24.22 -20.83
C ILE A 226 24.28 24.88 -20.95
N GLU A 227 24.14 25.90 -21.81
CA GLU A 227 22.83 26.52 -22.08
C GLU A 227 21.78 25.46 -22.55
N ALA A 228 22.19 24.46 -23.33
CA ALA A 228 21.31 23.39 -23.81
C ALA A 228 20.95 22.35 -22.74
N ASP A 229 21.78 22.16 -21.72
CA ASP A 229 21.53 21.20 -20.63
C ASP A 229 20.53 21.73 -19.59
N ILE A 230 20.49 23.05 -19.35
CA ILE A 230 19.60 23.66 -18.36
C ILE A 230 18.11 23.32 -18.59
N PRO A 231 17.54 23.44 -19.81
CA PRO A 231 16.14 23.10 -20.05
C PRO A 231 15.79 21.65 -19.73
N LEU A 232 16.74 20.70 -19.85
CA LEU A 232 16.53 19.31 -19.48
C LEU A 232 16.39 19.14 -17.96
N LEU A 233 17.17 19.88 -17.19
CA LEU A 233 17.05 19.91 -15.73
C LEU A 233 15.74 20.59 -15.29
N GLU A 234 15.32 21.66 -15.96
CA GLU A 234 14.03 22.34 -15.70
C GLU A 234 12.84 21.41 -15.96
N VAL A 235 12.91 20.55 -16.99
CA VAL A 235 11.90 19.50 -17.21
C VAL A 235 11.85 18.51 -16.03
N ALA A 236 13.01 18.06 -15.54
CA ALA A 236 13.08 17.14 -14.40
C ALA A 236 12.54 17.81 -13.12
N GLU A 237 12.86 19.10 -12.89
CA GLU A 237 12.29 19.88 -11.80
C GLU A 237 10.76 19.96 -11.89
N ALA A 238 10.23 20.30 -13.05
CA ALA A 238 8.78 20.38 -13.27
C ALA A 238 8.10 19.03 -13.06
N GLN A 239 8.70 17.93 -13.51
CA GLN A 239 8.17 16.58 -13.30
C GLN A 239 8.07 16.22 -11.82
N SER A 240 9.12 16.48 -11.03
CA SER A 240 9.12 16.22 -9.59
C SER A 240 8.09 17.09 -8.86
N ARG A 241 7.98 18.37 -9.21
CA ARG A 241 6.96 19.29 -8.66
C ARG A 241 5.54 18.81 -8.98
N ASN A 242 5.28 18.45 -10.22
CA ASN A 242 3.96 17.97 -10.65
C ASN A 242 3.62 16.64 -9.94
N ARG A 243 4.58 15.76 -9.76
CA ARG A 243 4.38 14.51 -9.01
C ARG A 243 4.03 14.76 -7.54
N LEU A 244 4.70 15.70 -6.89
CA LEU A 244 4.38 16.11 -5.51
C LEU A 244 2.96 16.66 -5.42
N ALA A 245 2.51 17.47 -6.36
CA ALA A 245 1.14 17.98 -6.38
C ALA A 245 0.10 16.84 -6.46
N VAL A 246 0.33 15.86 -7.33
CA VAL A 246 -0.54 14.67 -7.41
C VAL A 246 -0.56 13.89 -6.10
N LEU A 247 0.60 13.73 -5.45
CA LEU A 247 0.70 13.04 -4.16
C LEU A 247 -0.08 13.77 -3.04
N LEU A 248 -0.16 15.11 -3.11
CA LEU A 248 -0.95 15.92 -2.20
C LEU A 248 -2.44 16.04 -2.61
N GLY A 249 -2.86 15.40 -3.70
CA GLY A 249 -4.23 15.55 -4.22
C GLY A 249 -4.53 16.95 -4.77
N GLN A 250 -3.50 17.73 -5.13
CA GLN A 250 -3.60 19.12 -5.57
C GLN A 250 -3.27 19.28 -7.05
N ARG A 251 -3.61 20.45 -7.60
CA ARG A 251 -3.20 20.84 -8.94
C ARG A 251 -1.75 21.33 -8.94
N PRO A 252 -0.98 21.09 -10.03
CA PRO A 252 0.45 21.41 -10.09
C PRO A 252 0.79 22.86 -9.79
N GLU A 253 -0.08 23.80 -10.11
CA GLU A 253 0.19 25.25 -9.98
C GLU A 253 0.30 25.72 -8.52
N VAL A 254 -0.32 24.99 -7.58
CA VAL A 254 -0.44 25.41 -6.16
C VAL A 254 0.90 25.36 -5.44
N LEU A 255 1.81 24.45 -5.80
CA LEU A 255 3.05 24.19 -5.07
C LEU A 255 4.22 25.07 -5.48
N THR A 256 4.09 25.94 -6.50
CA THR A 256 5.22 26.66 -7.07
C THR A 256 5.95 27.56 -6.05
N ALA A 257 5.22 28.26 -5.19
CA ALA A 257 5.81 29.14 -4.18
C ALA A 257 6.46 28.35 -3.02
N MET A 258 5.83 27.28 -2.57
CA MET A 258 6.34 26.42 -1.47
C MET A 258 7.64 25.71 -1.85
N LEU A 259 7.79 25.35 -3.13
CA LEU A 259 8.92 24.59 -3.66
C LEU A 259 10.02 25.47 -4.27
N ALA A 260 10.07 26.76 -3.92
CA ALA A 260 11.18 27.62 -4.29
C ALA A 260 12.53 27.01 -3.86
N PRO A 261 13.61 27.17 -4.68
CA PRO A 261 14.91 26.57 -4.38
C PRO A 261 15.43 26.94 -2.99
N HIS A 262 15.90 25.96 -2.23
CA HIS A 262 16.69 26.13 -1.02
C HIS A 262 17.61 24.92 -0.81
N ASP A 263 18.67 25.09 -0.05
CA ASP A 263 19.63 24.03 0.22
C ASP A 263 19.09 23.04 1.25
N VAL A 264 19.19 21.75 0.91
CA VAL A 264 18.93 20.64 1.83
C VAL A 264 20.23 19.85 1.96
N PRO A 265 20.86 19.86 3.13
CA PRO A 265 22.12 19.16 3.33
C PRO A 265 21.89 17.63 3.26
N ALA A 266 22.96 16.91 2.89
CA ALA A 266 22.95 15.46 2.95
C ALA A 266 22.82 14.97 4.39
N PHE A 267 22.07 13.90 4.60
CA PHE A 267 21.87 13.29 5.91
C PHE A 267 23.20 12.75 6.46
N ALA A 268 23.63 13.27 7.61
CA ALA A 268 24.93 12.95 8.22
C ALA A 268 24.85 12.19 9.54
N LYS A 269 23.62 11.96 10.06
CA LYS A 269 23.40 11.26 11.34
C LYS A 269 23.48 9.75 11.13
N ALA A 270 23.90 8.97 12.16
CA ALA A 270 23.79 7.51 12.12
C ALA A 270 22.30 7.11 12.09
N LEU A 271 21.95 6.17 11.20
CA LEU A 271 20.56 5.81 10.97
C LEU A 271 20.10 4.79 12.05
N PRO A 272 19.04 5.09 12.82
CA PRO A 272 18.53 4.16 13.82
C PRO A 272 17.74 3.01 13.17
N LEU A 273 18.19 1.77 13.35
CA LEU A 273 17.55 0.57 12.81
C LEU A 273 16.68 -0.18 13.81
N GLY A 274 16.87 0.04 15.13
CA GLY A 274 16.18 -0.74 16.15
C GLY A 274 16.60 -2.22 16.18
N ASP A 275 15.69 -3.09 16.65
CA ASP A 275 15.89 -4.53 16.58
C ASP A 275 15.43 -5.09 15.23
N THR A 276 16.39 -5.40 14.37
CA THR A 276 16.15 -5.93 13.04
C THR A 276 15.44 -7.29 13.03
N ARG A 277 15.46 -8.02 14.17
CA ARG A 277 14.76 -9.32 14.30
C ARG A 277 13.24 -9.19 14.36
N GLU A 278 12.74 -8.04 14.83
CA GLU A 278 11.30 -7.74 14.88
C GLU A 278 10.76 -7.09 13.57
N LEU A 279 11.65 -6.78 12.65
CA LEU A 279 11.37 -6.01 11.45
C LEU A 279 10.26 -6.64 10.59
N LEU A 280 10.33 -7.94 10.35
CA LEU A 280 9.33 -8.65 9.53
C LEU A 280 7.92 -8.60 10.14
N ARG A 281 7.82 -8.59 11.48
CA ARG A 281 6.53 -8.51 12.18
C ARG A 281 5.90 -7.12 12.08
N GLN A 282 6.72 -6.10 11.87
CA GLN A 282 6.27 -4.71 11.86
C GLN A 282 5.88 -4.26 10.46
N ARG A 283 6.41 -4.88 9.41
CA ARG A 283 6.08 -4.54 8.02
C ARG A 283 4.61 -4.80 7.70
N ALA A 284 3.97 -3.79 7.16
CA ALA A 284 2.55 -3.82 6.85
C ALA A 284 2.23 -4.77 5.67
N ASP A 285 3.10 -4.87 4.67
CA ASP A 285 2.98 -5.78 3.54
C ASP A 285 3.03 -7.26 3.97
N VAL A 286 3.94 -7.61 4.89
CA VAL A 286 4.04 -8.96 5.47
C VAL A 286 2.79 -9.28 6.30
N ARG A 287 2.32 -8.33 7.13
CA ARG A 287 1.08 -8.49 7.90
C ARG A 287 -0.14 -8.66 7.00
N MET A 288 -0.22 -7.92 5.90
CA MET A 288 -1.29 -8.06 4.92
C MET A 288 -1.31 -9.47 4.32
N ALA A 289 -0.15 -9.99 3.90
CA ALA A 289 -0.04 -11.34 3.36
C ALA A 289 -0.39 -12.40 4.39
N GLU A 290 0.04 -12.24 5.64
CA GLU A 290 -0.30 -13.13 6.77
C GLU A 290 -1.81 -13.15 7.06
N ARG A 291 -2.48 -11.99 7.05
CA ARG A 291 -3.93 -11.91 7.25
C ARG A 291 -4.71 -12.55 6.07
N ARG A 292 -4.22 -12.44 4.84
CA ARG A 292 -4.79 -13.14 3.69
C ARG A 292 -4.68 -14.67 3.83
N LEU A 293 -3.55 -15.16 4.34
CA LEU A 293 -3.39 -16.58 4.64
C LEU A 293 -4.38 -17.05 5.72
N ALA A 294 -4.60 -16.25 6.76
CA ALA A 294 -5.60 -16.55 7.78
C ALA A 294 -7.02 -16.62 7.18
N ALA A 295 -7.37 -15.69 6.29
CA ALA A 295 -8.67 -15.71 5.59
C ALA A 295 -8.84 -16.96 4.71
N ALA A 296 -7.82 -17.32 3.91
CA ALA A 296 -7.84 -18.50 3.07
C ALA A 296 -7.98 -19.79 3.91
N THR A 297 -7.27 -19.87 5.03
CA THR A 297 -7.40 -21.00 5.98
C THR A 297 -8.82 -21.12 6.53
N ALA A 298 -9.44 -20.01 6.90
CA ALA A 298 -10.83 -20.01 7.37
C ALA A 298 -11.83 -20.44 6.28
N ARG A 299 -11.58 -20.04 5.00
CA ARG A 299 -12.39 -20.51 3.84
C ARG A 299 -12.28 -22.01 3.61
N VAL A 300 -11.14 -22.63 3.87
CA VAL A 300 -11.04 -24.11 3.91
C VAL A 300 -11.98 -24.70 4.97
N GLY A 301 -12.11 -24.03 6.11
CA GLY A 301 -13.07 -24.41 7.14
C GLY A 301 -14.54 -24.34 6.66
N VAL A 302 -14.90 -23.28 5.91
CA VAL A 302 -16.23 -23.16 5.28
C VAL A 302 -16.48 -24.33 4.33
N ALA A 303 -15.54 -24.61 3.42
CA ALA A 303 -15.67 -25.72 2.46
C ALA A 303 -15.68 -27.10 3.15
N THR A 304 -15.01 -27.23 4.30
CA THR A 304 -15.04 -28.45 5.11
C THR A 304 -16.44 -28.65 5.74
N ALA A 305 -17.06 -27.58 6.20
CA ALA A 305 -18.39 -27.62 6.78
C ALA A 305 -19.48 -28.05 5.78
N ASP A 306 -19.26 -27.82 4.48
CA ASP A 306 -20.18 -28.28 3.42
C ASP A 306 -20.25 -29.83 3.27
N LEU A 307 -19.34 -30.58 3.89
CA LEU A 307 -19.40 -32.02 3.97
C LEU A 307 -20.47 -32.52 4.96
N PHE A 308 -20.96 -31.64 5.81
CA PHE A 308 -21.91 -31.99 6.90
C PHE A 308 -23.32 -31.48 6.60
N PRO A 309 -24.35 -32.06 7.22
CA PRO A 309 -25.71 -31.57 7.09
C PRO A 309 -25.89 -30.14 7.55
N ARG A 310 -26.66 -29.34 6.82
CA ARG A 310 -27.12 -28.02 7.22
C ARG A 310 -28.49 -28.09 7.85
N LEU A 311 -28.67 -27.55 9.02
CA LEU A 311 -29.93 -27.43 9.72
C LEU A 311 -30.43 -25.97 9.61
N SER A 312 -31.60 -25.80 9.00
CA SER A 312 -32.24 -24.48 8.88
C SER A 312 -33.60 -24.49 9.58
N LEU A 313 -33.98 -23.36 10.14
CA LEU A 313 -35.28 -23.12 10.74
C LEU A 313 -35.93 -21.98 9.98
N SER A 314 -37.09 -22.25 9.36
CA SER A 314 -37.90 -21.20 8.73
C SER A 314 -39.18 -21.02 9.53
N GLY A 315 -39.64 -19.80 9.65
CA GLY A 315 -40.88 -19.45 10.32
C GLY A 315 -41.65 -18.38 9.57
N PHE A 316 -42.95 -18.42 9.68
CA PHE A 316 -43.86 -17.38 9.20
C PHE A 316 -44.83 -17.03 10.31
N VAL A 317 -45.16 -15.74 10.42
CA VAL A 317 -46.28 -15.22 11.24
C VAL A 317 -46.95 -14.09 10.50
N GLY A 318 -48.27 -14.19 10.36
CA GLY A 318 -49.02 -13.17 9.61
C GLY A 318 -50.44 -13.53 9.35
N PHE A 319 -50.91 -13.21 8.17
CA PHE A 319 -52.28 -13.45 7.70
C PHE A 319 -52.23 -14.18 6.34
N LEU A 320 -53.09 -15.17 6.19
CA LEU A 320 -53.25 -15.97 4.98
C LEU A 320 -54.73 -16.12 4.69
N GLY A 321 -55.18 -15.71 3.52
CA GLY A 321 -56.59 -15.78 3.15
C GLY A 321 -56.82 -15.87 1.66
N GLY A 322 -58.04 -16.29 1.25
CA GLY A 322 -58.46 -16.39 -0.14
C GLY A 322 -59.04 -15.07 -0.71
N ASP A 323 -59.18 -14.05 0.13
CA ASP A 323 -59.79 -12.75 -0.22
C ASP A 323 -59.00 -11.59 0.36
N ALA A 324 -58.76 -10.54 -0.44
CA ALA A 324 -58.01 -9.38 -0.06
C ALA A 324 -58.76 -8.49 0.97
N SER A 325 -60.11 -8.40 0.88
CA SER A 325 -60.89 -7.49 1.68
C SER A 325 -60.95 -7.91 3.16
N GLY A 326 -60.78 -9.16 3.46
CA GLY A 326 -60.80 -9.75 4.80
C GLY A 326 -59.44 -10.23 5.32
N LEU A 327 -58.33 -9.96 4.59
CA LEU A 327 -57.06 -10.58 4.90
C LEU A 327 -56.58 -10.30 6.32
N VAL A 328 -56.65 -9.06 6.81
CA VAL A 328 -56.20 -8.66 8.15
C VAL A 328 -57.33 -8.89 9.15
N ASN A 329 -57.87 -10.09 9.22
CA ASN A 329 -58.91 -10.51 10.19
C ASN A 329 -58.31 -11.58 11.13
N GLY A 330 -58.85 -11.62 12.35
CA GLY A 330 -58.43 -12.61 13.35
C GLY A 330 -58.53 -14.08 12.89
N ASN A 331 -59.50 -14.39 12.02
CA ASN A 331 -59.70 -15.71 11.45
C ASN A 331 -58.65 -16.12 10.42
N ASN A 332 -57.94 -15.15 9.83
CA ASN A 332 -56.88 -15.40 8.83
C ASN A 332 -55.48 -15.36 9.44
N LYS A 333 -55.32 -15.30 10.75
CA LYS A 333 -54.04 -15.40 11.43
C LYS A 333 -53.44 -16.79 11.15
N ALA A 334 -52.20 -16.79 10.67
CA ALA A 334 -51.46 -17.97 10.34
C ALA A 334 -50.02 -17.90 10.86
N TRP A 335 -49.51 -19.03 11.25
CA TRP A 335 -48.08 -19.16 11.58
C TRP A 335 -47.57 -20.56 11.16
N SER A 336 -46.30 -20.63 10.86
CA SER A 336 -45.63 -21.91 10.61
C SER A 336 -44.21 -21.87 11.20
N LEU A 337 -43.74 -23.03 11.59
CA LEU A 337 -42.35 -23.23 12.02
C LEU A 337 -41.87 -24.54 11.36
N THR A 338 -40.87 -24.41 10.47
CA THR A 338 -40.45 -25.51 9.60
C THR A 338 -38.94 -25.73 9.78
N PRO A 339 -38.51 -26.69 10.62
CA PRO A 339 -37.13 -27.16 10.61
C PRO A 339 -36.87 -27.94 9.33
N SER A 340 -35.71 -27.75 8.71
CA SER A 340 -35.29 -28.46 7.53
C SER A 340 -33.82 -28.86 7.61
N ILE A 341 -33.50 -30.07 7.10
CA ILE A 341 -32.15 -30.57 6.99
C ILE A 341 -31.83 -30.74 5.51
N SER A 342 -30.74 -30.14 5.06
CA SER A 342 -30.21 -30.33 3.72
C SER A 342 -28.79 -30.88 3.79
N TRP A 343 -28.52 -31.92 3.01
CA TRP A 343 -27.22 -32.60 2.99
C TRP A 343 -26.91 -33.13 1.60
N ALA A 344 -25.72 -32.87 1.12
CA ALA A 344 -25.24 -33.38 -0.16
C ALA A 344 -24.79 -34.85 -0.06
N ALA A 345 -25.66 -35.73 0.52
CA ALA A 345 -25.31 -37.10 0.87
C ALA A 345 -24.83 -37.96 -0.32
N PHE A 346 -25.24 -37.63 -1.55
CA PHE A 346 -24.88 -38.36 -2.77
C PHE A 346 -24.03 -37.52 -3.76
N ASP A 347 -23.77 -36.23 -3.45
CA ASP A 347 -22.95 -35.32 -4.27
C ASP A 347 -21.60 -35.05 -3.63
N PHE A 348 -21.01 -36.03 -3.00
CA PHE A 348 -19.67 -35.91 -2.41
C PHE A 348 -18.58 -35.59 -3.42
N GLY A 349 -18.76 -35.90 -4.70
CA GLY A 349 -17.83 -35.58 -5.77
C GLY A 349 -17.63 -34.07 -5.89
N THR A 350 -18.73 -33.30 -6.00
CA THR A 350 -18.74 -31.85 -6.10
C THR A 350 -18.22 -31.18 -4.83
N VAL A 351 -18.71 -31.61 -3.65
CA VAL A 351 -18.28 -31.01 -2.38
C VAL A 351 -16.79 -31.25 -2.11
N LYS A 352 -16.29 -32.48 -2.38
CA LYS A 352 -14.85 -32.78 -2.26
C LYS A 352 -14.01 -32.02 -3.27
N ALA A 353 -14.53 -31.75 -4.48
CA ALA A 353 -13.83 -30.91 -5.47
C ALA A 353 -13.71 -29.45 -4.99
N ARG A 354 -14.78 -28.87 -4.42
CA ARG A 354 -14.75 -27.53 -3.80
C ARG A 354 -13.75 -27.46 -2.64
N LEU A 355 -13.74 -28.48 -1.77
CA LEU A 355 -12.76 -28.54 -0.67
C LEU A 355 -11.33 -28.62 -1.19
N ARG A 356 -11.07 -29.42 -2.24
CA ARG A 356 -9.74 -29.48 -2.87
C ARG A 356 -9.34 -28.14 -3.49
N ALA A 357 -10.26 -27.46 -4.15
CA ALA A 357 -10.02 -26.13 -4.71
C ALA A 357 -9.65 -25.12 -3.61
N SER A 358 -10.42 -25.09 -2.50
CA SER A 358 -10.15 -24.20 -1.37
C SER A 358 -8.82 -24.51 -0.67
N LYS A 359 -8.41 -25.79 -0.58
CA LYS A 359 -7.10 -26.17 -0.07
C LYS A 359 -5.96 -25.70 -0.97
N ALA A 360 -6.08 -25.90 -2.30
CA ALA A 360 -5.10 -25.44 -3.26
C ALA A 360 -4.97 -23.91 -3.28
N GLU A 361 -6.10 -23.19 -3.12
CA GLU A 361 -6.08 -21.73 -2.93
C GLU A 361 -5.28 -21.34 -1.68
N ALA A 362 -5.53 -21.99 -0.54
CA ALA A 362 -4.81 -21.73 0.70
C ALA A 362 -3.30 -22.03 0.59
N GLU A 363 -2.92 -23.10 -0.13
CA GLU A 363 -1.52 -23.42 -0.44
C GLU A 363 -0.88 -22.33 -1.31
N GLY A 364 -1.59 -21.83 -2.32
CA GLY A 364 -1.14 -20.70 -3.15
C GLY A 364 -0.93 -19.41 -2.34
N VAL A 365 -1.87 -19.10 -1.42
CA VAL A 365 -1.75 -17.94 -0.53
C VAL A 365 -0.61 -18.13 0.49
N ALA A 366 -0.34 -19.35 0.95
CA ALA A 366 0.81 -19.63 1.80
C ALA A 366 2.14 -19.34 1.07
N ALA A 367 2.28 -19.77 -0.18
CA ALA A 367 3.44 -19.45 -1.00
C ALA A 367 3.59 -17.93 -1.24
N GLN A 368 2.48 -17.20 -1.42
CA GLN A 368 2.49 -15.73 -1.52
C GLN A 368 2.98 -15.07 -0.23
N TYR A 369 2.61 -15.61 0.94
CA TYR A 369 3.12 -15.12 2.21
C TYR A 369 4.64 -15.35 2.33
N GLU A 370 5.14 -16.54 2.00
CA GLU A 370 6.58 -16.85 1.99
C GLU A 370 7.32 -15.91 1.04
N GLN A 371 6.78 -15.67 -0.15
CA GLN A 371 7.34 -14.72 -1.11
C GLN A 371 7.38 -13.30 -0.54
N ALA A 372 6.32 -12.83 0.13
CA ALA A 372 6.29 -11.51 0.76
C ALA A 372 7.38 -11.35 1.83
N VAL A 373 7.65 -12.40 2.61
CA VAL A 373 8.74 -12.42 3.59
C VAL A 373 10.11 -12.31 2.90
N LEU A 374 10.34 -13.07 1.83
CA LEU A 374 11.61 -13.03 1.10
C LEU A 374 11.84 -11.67 0.42
N LEU A 375 10.81 -11.10 -0.21
CA LEU A 375 10.89 -9.77 -0.81
C LEU A 375 11.13 -8.67 0.24
N ALA A 376 10.55 -8.80 1.43
CA ALA A 376 10.79 -7.87 2.52
C ALA A 376 12.25 -7.90 3.00
N LEU A 377 12.85 -9.07 3.06
CA LEU A 377 14.28 -9.24 3.40
C LEU A 377 15.19 -8.67 2.32
N GLU A 378 14.92 -9.00 1.06
CA GLU A 378 15.64 -8.47 -0.09
C GLU A 378 15.60 -6.94 -0.12
N ASP A 379 14.42 -6.35 0.01
CA ASP A 379 14.20 -4.90 0.00
C ASP A 379 15.01 -4.21 1.11
N THR A 380 15.01 -4.82 2.30
CA THR A 380 15.75 -4.28 3.46
C THR A 380 17.26 -4.35 3.25
N GLU A 381 17.81 -5.50 2.85
CA GLU A 381 19.25 -5.65 2.59
C GLU A 381 19.72 -4.73 1.47
N ASN A 382 18.93 -4.60 0.40
CA ASN A 382 19.23 -3.70 -0.72
C ASN A 382 19.22 -2.24 -0.28
N ALA A 383 18.25 -1.82 0.55
CA ALA A 383 18.16 -0.45 1.05
C ALA A 383 19.34 -0.11 1.97
N LEU A 384 19.69 -0.98 2.90
CA LEU A 384 20.84 -0.80 3.81
C LEU A 384 22.15 -0.74 3.02
N THR A 385 22.36 -1.65 2.08
CA THR A 385 23.54 -1.68 1.22
C THR A 385 23.63 -0.38 0.41
N ARG A 386 22.54 0.05 -0.22
CA ARG A 386 22.49 1.29 -1.02
C ARG A 386 22.89 2.50 -0.18
N TYR A 387 22.27 2.68 0.99
CA TYR A 387 22.58 3.81 1.87
C TYR A 387 24.07 3.84 2.26
N SER A 388 24.62 2.72 2.71
CA SER A 388 26.02 2.62 3.08
C SER A 388 26.96 2.97 1.91
N LYS A 389 26.67 2.48 0.70
CA LYS A 389 27.51 2.75 -0.49
C LYS A 389 27.36 4.20 -0.96
N GLN A 390 26.17 4.80 -0.85
CA GLN A 390 25.98 6.22 -1.18
C GLN A 390 26.70 7.14 -0.20
N GLN A 391 26.72 6.82 1.08
CA GLN A 391 27.51 7.56 2.07
C GLN A 391 29.02 7.49 1.75
N ALA A 392 29.54 6.31 1.46
CA ALA A 392 30.95 6.13 1.08
C ALA A 392 31.29 6.89 -0.23
N ARG A 393 30.38 6.85 -1.21
CA ARG A 393 30.51 7.58 -2.47
C ARG A 393 30.53 9.09 -2.25
N LEU A 394 29.62 9.62 -1.42
CA LEU A 394 29.54 11.05 -1.12
C LEU A 394 30.87 11.58 -0.57
N ALA A 395 31.50 10.86 0.37
CA ALA A 395 32.80 11.27 0.92
C ALA A 395 33.86 11.44 -0.17
N ILE A 396 33.94 10.53 -1.14
CA ILE A 396 34.90 10.57 -2.24
C ILE A 396 34.55 11.72 -3.21
N VAL A 397 33.26 11.90 -3.52
CA VAL A 397 32.83 12.96 -4.46
C VAL A 397 33.03 14.35 -3.87
N VAL A 398 32.91 14.53 -2.55
CA VAL A 398 33.27 15.78 -1.86
C VAL A 398 34.74 16.14 -2.09
N GLU A 399 35.66 15.17 -1.89
CA GLU A 399 37.09 15.38 -2.14
C GLU A 399 37.37 15.68 -3.61
N GLN A 400 36.71 14.96 -4.54
CA GLN A 400 36.80 15.21 -5.98
C GLN A 400 36.40 16.64 -6.35
N ALA A 401 35.25 17.10 -5.85
CA ALA A 401 34.75 18.46 -6.13
C ALA A 401 35.69 19.54 -5.56
N GLN A 402 36.23 19.33 -4.37
CA GLN A 402 37.22 20.25 -3.77
C GLN A 402 38.50 20.34 -4.62
N ALA A 403 39.04 19.21 -5.05
CA ALA A 403 40.23 19.15 -5.90
C ALA A 403 39.97 19.79 -7.27
N ALA A 404 38.83 19.55 -7.90
CA ALA A 404 38.45 20.09 -9.19
C ALA A 404 38.29 21.64 -9.13
N ARG A 405 37.61 22.14 -8.11
CA ARG A 405 37.50 23.59 -7.87
C ARG A 405 38.86 24.26 -7.68
N ARG A 406 39.78 23.60 -6.95
CA ARG A 406 41.14 24.13 -6.75
C ARG A 406 41.94 24.12 -8.05
N ALA A 407 41.83 23.07 -8.86
CA ALA A 407 42.49 22.96 -10.16
C ALA A 407 42.01 24.07 -11.13
N GLU A 408 40.68 24.25 -11.20
CA GLU A 408 40.09 25.33 -12.02
C GLU A 408 40.56 26.71 -11.60
N SER A 409 40.51 27.03 -10.31
CA SER A 409 40.98 28.32 -9.79
C SER A 409 42.46 28.60 -10.14
N LEU A 410 43.33 27.58 -10.06
CA LEU A 410 44.74 27.71 -10.46
C LEU A 410 44.91 27.90 -11.98
N ALA A 411 44.15 27.11 -12.78
CA ALA A 411 44.19 27.24 -14.24
C ALA A 411 43.70 28.64 -14.70
N GLN A 412 42.65 29.18 -14.05
CA GLN A 412 42.10 30.48 -14.34
C GLN A 412 43.11 31.60 -14.05
N ILE A 413 43.82 31.53 -12.91
CA ILE A 413 44.86 32.50 -12.56
C ILE A 413 45.99 32.47 -13.60
N ARG A 414 46.54 31.29 -13.90
CA ARG A 414 47.63 31.11 -14.87
C ARG A 414 47.26 31.56 -16.27
N PHE A 415 46.02 31.25 -16.71
CA PHE A 415 45.53 31.72 -18.00
C PHE A 415 45.44 33.24 -18.07
N ARG A 416 44.97 33.93 -17.02
CA ARG A 416 44.93 35.38 -16.93
C ARG A 416 46.33 36.03 -16.99
N GLU A 417 47.30 35.37 -16.35
CA GLU A 417 48.70 35.77 -16.37
C GLU A 417 49.43 35.45 -17.67
N GLY A 418 48.77 34.69 -18.59
CA GLY A 418 49.37 34.30 -19.87
C GLY A 418 50.38 33.15 -19.77
N SER A 419 50.48 32.48 -18.62
CA SER A 419 51.40 31.37 -18.36
C SER A 419 50.81 30.00 -18.64
N GLU A 420 49.52 29.90 -19.03
CA GLU A 420 48.82 28.65 -19.38
C GLU A 420 48.00 28.87 -20.66
N ASP A 421 47.78 27.80 -21.42
CA ASP A 421 46.93 27.82 -22.60
C ASP A 421 45.42 27.74 -22.27
N PHE A 422 44.59 28.13 -23.27
CA PHE A 422 43.15 28.11 -23.14
C PHE A 422 42.57 26.70 -22.96
N LEU A 423 43.16 25.70 -23.59
CA LEU A 423 42.63 24.31 -23.53
C LEU A 423 42.78 23.73 -22.15
N THR A 424 43.86 24.06 -21.41
CA THR A 424 44.03 23.63 -20.02
C THR A 424 42.98 24.29 -19.11
N LEU A 425 42.67 25.59 -19.29
CA LEU A 425 41.56 26.20 -18.54
C LEU A 425 40.22 25.58 -18.87
N LEU A 426 39.94 25.32 -20.14
CA LEU A 426 38.68 24.75 -20.59
C LEU A 426 38.47 23.33 -20.02
N ASP A 427 39.54 22.50 -19.96
CA ASP A 427 39.49 21.15 -19.37
C ASP A 427 39.27 21.20 -17.85
N ALA A 428 39.95 22.13 -17.15
CA ALA A 428 39.76 22.37 -15.72
C ALA A 428 38.30 22.79 -15.40
N GLN A 429 37.72 23.72 -16.17
CA GLN A 429 36.32 24.15 -16.04
C GLN A 429 35.34 23.03 -16.32
N ARG A 430 35.63 22.19 -17.33
CA ARG A 430 34.82 21.01 -17.63
C ARG A 430 34.82 20.00 -16.47
N THR A 431 35.99 19.76 -15.91
CA THR A 431 36.20 18.82 -14.80
C THR A 431 35.51 19.33 -13.53
N GLN A 432 35.60 20.63 -13.24
CA GLN A 432 34.90 21.24 -12.10
C GLN A 432 33.40 21.11 -12.23
N LEU A 433 32.79 21.49 -13.36
CA LEU A 433 31.34 21.36 -13.56
C LEU A 433 30.87 19.93 -13.36
N ALA A 434 31.58 18.97 -13.96
CA ALA A 434 31.22 17.55 -13.81
C ALA A 434 31.31 17.07 -12.34
N ALA A 435 32.30 17.55 -11.59
CA ALA A 435 32.47 17.22 -10.18
C ALA A 435 31.41 17.91 -9.28
N ASP A 436 31.07 19.17 -9.55
CA ASP A 436 30.04 19.89 -8.81
C ASP A 436 28.63 19.34 -9.08
N ASP A 437 28.31 18.97 -10.30
CA ASP A 437 27.07 18.29 -10.66
C ASP A 437 26.97 16.91 -10.01
N ALA A 438 28.07 16.13 -10.03
CA ALA A 438 28.15 14.85 -9.35
C ALA A 438 27.98 14.97 -7.83
N LEU A 439 28.50 16.03 -7.22
CA LEU A 439 28.33 16.32 -5.80
C LEU A 439 26.87 16.62 -5.47
N ALA A 440 26.23 17.52 -6.23
CA ALA A 440 24.81 17.87 -6.04
C ALA A 440 23.91 16.62 -6.17
N ALA A 441 24.19 15.77 -7.16
CA ALA A 441 23.49 14.52 -7.32
C ALA A 441 23.73 13.52 -6.16
N ALA A 442 24.98 13.40 -5.69
CA ALA A 442 25.34 12.47 -4.61
C ALA A 442 24.70 12.86 -3.26
N GLU A 443 24.59 14.14 -2.96
CA GLU A 443 23.92 14.66 -1.76
C GLU A 443 22.42 14.30 -1.78
N ALA A 444 21.75 14.50 -2.90
CA ALA A 444 20.35 14.13 -3.06
C ALA A 444 20.14 12.60 -2.97
N GLU A 445 21.02 11.81 -3.59
CA GLU A 445 20.96 10.34 -3.55
C GLU A 445 21.15 9.77 -2.14
N VAL A 446 21.96 10.39 -1.29
CA VAL A 446 22.07 10.02 0.12
C VAL A 446 20.72 10.20 0.80
N ASN A 447 20.06 11.35 0.65
CA ASN A 447 18.76 11.63 1.25
C ASN A 447 17.68 10.65 0.72
N VAL A 448 17.66 10.39 -0.59
CA VAL A 448 16.76 9.38 -1.20
C VAL A 448 17.04 7.98 -0.66
N SER A 449 18.29 7.61 -0.41
CA SER A 449 18.63 6.31 0.15
C SER A 449 18.19 6.15 1.61
N VAL A 450 18.19 7.24 2.41
CA VAL A 450 17.59 7.26 3.76
C VAL A 450 16.10 6.96 3.69
N VAL A 451 15.38 7.62 2.77
CA VAL A 451 13.95 7.34 2.53
C VAL A 451 13.73 5.86 2.19
N GLY A 452 14.60 5.31 1.33
CA GLY A 452 14.57 3.89 0.96
C GLY A 452 14.71 2.96 2.16
N VAL A 453 15.61 3.26 3.10
CA VAL A 453 15.77 2.48 4.33
C VAL A 453 14.51 2.56 5.19
N TYR A 454 13.96 3.74 5.45
CA TYR A 454 12.73 3.85 6.26
C TYR A 454 11.53 3.16 5.61
N LYS A 455 11.39 3.22 4.29
CA LYS A 455 10.39 2.47 3.54
C LYS A 455 10.56 0.96 3.76
N ALA A 456 11.78 0.45 3.59
CA ALA A 456 12.09 -0.98 3.72
C ALA A 456 11.93 -1.50 5.15
N LEU A 457 12.15 -0.64 6.15
CA LEU A 457 11.89 -0.94 7.55
C LEU A 457 10.39 -0.93 7.91
N GLY A 458 9.49 -0.55 7.00
CA GLY A 458 8.04 -0.49 7.22
C GLY A 458 7.56 0.83 7.83
N GLY A 459 8.32 1.93 7.69
CA GLY A 459 7.90 3.28 8.05
C GLY A 459 7.61 3.48 9.54
N TRP A 460 8.36 2.86 10.42
CA TRP A 460 8.28 2.84 11.90
C TRP A 460 7.23 3.72 12.57
N GLY A 461 6.27 3.03 13.19
CA GLY A 461 5.22 3.61 14.01
C GLY A 461 3.95 3.93 13.21
N GLN A 462 2.82 3.58 13.78
CA GLN A 462 1.53 3.92 13.21
C GLN A 462 1.49 5.44 13.00
N ALA A 463 1.46 5.85 11.73
CA ALA A 463 1.00 7.19 11.42
C ALA A 463 -0.32 7.43 12.18
N PRO A 464 -0.58 8.63 12.70
CA PRO A 464 -1.82 8.91 13.42
C PRO A 464 -2.97 8.42 12.55
N GLN A 465 -3.78 7.50 13.09
CA GLN A 465 -4.96 7.02 12.39
C GLN A 465 -5.77 8.25 12.00
N PRO A 466 -6.06 8.48 10.70
CA PRO A 466 -6.96 9.54 10.34
C PRO A 466 -8.24 9.30 11.14
N ALA A 467 -8.68 10.31 11.87
CA ALA A 467 -9.91 10.25 12.65
C ALA A 467 -11.01 9.85 11.67
N VAL A 468 -11.44 8.58 11.75
CA VAL A 468 -12.59 8.11 10.99
C VAL A 468 -13.76 8.94 11.52
N ALA A 469 -14.13 9.97 10.77
CA ALA A 469 -15.29 10.80 11.10
C ALA A 469 -16.47 9.84 11.26
N SER A 470 -16.92 9.69 12.48
CA SER A 470 -18.15 8.98 12.81
C SER A 470 -19.29 9.79 12.20
N ARG A 471 -19.79 9.37 11.06
CA ARG A 471 -21.08 9.78 10.52
C ARG A 471 -22.08 8.64 10.69
#